data_a02d7d341c4b6f3198095164c3436427
#
_entry.id   a02d7d341c4b6f3198095164c3436427
#
_cell.length_a   1.000
_cell.length_b   1.000
_cell.length_c   1.000
_cell.angle_alpha   90.00
_cell.angle_beta   90.00
_cell.angle_gamma   90.00
#
_symmetry.space_group_name_H-M   'P 1'
#
loop_
_entity.id
_entity.type
_entity.pdbx_description
1 polymer ?
#
loop_
_entity_poly.entity_id
_entity_poly.type
_entity_poly.pdbx_seq_one_letter_code
_entity_poly.pdbx_strand_id
1 'polypeptide(L)'
;MSEIFNVSTNPHVRSKDTTQTIMRDVLIALAPASIFGIYNFGIQALIRIIVGIVVCMASEAVYEYFMHKKITVMDLSAAVTGLLIALNIPSTLNVGFEIVGCVFAIIIVKQLFGGIGQNFMNPALAARCFLLIAYTGPMTNFVCDAYSGATPLAILKPGSEVVGQTAPTLLTMFIGKTSGVIGETSVICLLIGAIYLVVRKIISLRIPLSYIGTFAVLIFLFAPGHQFDAMYMLQEICGGGLILGAFFMATDYVTSPITPNGKLVFGVCLGLLTFIFRMFGGSAEGVSYAIIFCNLLVPLIERVTVPKSFGKRKPEKKAKEAA
;
A
#
# COMPACT_ATOMS: atom_id res chain seq x y z
N MET A 1 -57.05 -4.67 14.57
CA MET A 1 -55.79 -4.95 13.85
C MET A 1 -54.70 -4.19 14.52
N SER A 2 -53.78 -4.86 15.24
CA SER A 2 -52.62 -4.18 15.81
C SER A 2 -51.66 -3.86 14.68
N GLU A 3 -51.41 -2.58 14.43
CA GLU A 3 -50.34 -2.13 13.52
C GLU A 3 -49.01 -2.60 14.08
N ILE A 4 -48.37 -3.53 13.36
CA ILE A 4 -47.04 -4.02 13.72
C ILE A 4 -46.04 -2.96 13.22
N PHE A 5 -45.48 -2.19 14.14
CA PHE A 5 -44.41 -1.24 13.83
C PHE A 5 -43.10 -1.99 13.56
N ASN A 6 -42.51 -1.78 12.41
CA ASN A 6 -41.16 -2.27 12.11
C ASN A 6 -40.11 -1.49 12.92
N VAL A 7 -39.58 -2.14 13.97
CA VAL A 7 -38.47 -1.59 14.74
C VAL A 7 -37.17 -2.10 14.16
N SER A 8 -36.35 -1.21 13.57
CA SER A 8 -35.00 -1.56 13.10
C SER A 8 -34.04 -1.68 14.27
N THR A 9 -33.13 -2.64 14.22
CA THR A 9 -32.03 -2.75 15.18
C THR A 9 -31.03 -1.62 15.00
N ASN A 10 -30.39 -1.18 16.10
CA ASN A 10 -29.31 -0.19 16.06
C ASN A 10 -28.14 -0.66 15.16
N PRO A 11 -27.48 0.27 14.42
CA PRO A 11 -27.69 1.72 14.38
C PRO A 11 -28.82 2.11 13.44
N HIS A 12 -29.63 3.10 13.82
CA HIS A 12 -30.76 3.61 13.02
C HIS A 12 -30.30 4.51 11.86
N VAL A 13 -29.14 5.16 12.00
CA VAL A 13 -28.50 5.98 10.96
C VAL A 13 -27.35 5.21 10.36
N ARG A 14 -27.40 4.94 9.05
CA ARG A 14 -26.35 4.23 8.31
C ARG A 14 -25.79 5.15 7.22
N SER A 15 -24.48 5.04 6.96
CA SER A 15 -23.86 5.67 5.79
C SER A 15 -24.46 5.09 4.50
N LYS A 16 -24.51 5.90 3.46
CA LYS A 16 -24.87 5.46 2.11
C LYS A 16 -23.71 4.73 1.40
N ASP A 17 -22.49 4.85 1.96
CA ASP A 17 -21.30 4.23 1.39
C ASP A 17 -21.32 2.73 1.67
N THR A 18 -21.23 1.96 0.61
CA THR A 18 -21.08 0.51 0.64
C THR A 18 -19.64 0.12 0.34
N THR A 19 -19.24 -1.11 0.68
CA THR A 19 -17.91 -1.63 0.30
C THR A 19 -17.65 -1.49 -1.19
N GLN A 20 -18.65 -1.79 -2.01
CA GLN A 20 -18.56 -1.68 -3.46
C GLN A 20 -18.31 -0.23 -3.93
N THR A 21 -18.99 0.77 -3.33
CA THR A 21 -18.79 2.19 -3.71
C THR A 21 -17.38 2.64 -3.35
N ILE A 22 -16.88 2.26 -2.17
CA ILE A 22 -15.52 2.59 -1.73
C ILE A 22 -14.47 1.93 -2.63
N MET A 23 -14.59 0.64 -2.93
CA MET A 23 -13.64 -0.06 -3.80
C MET A 23 -13.66 0.47 -5.23
N ARG A 24 -14.84 0.84 -5.75
CA ARG A 24 -14.96 1.53 -7.04
C ARG A 24 -14.22 2.87 -7.04
N ASP A 25 -14.36 3.67 -5.99
CA ASP A 25 -13.67 4.96 -5.88
C ASP A 25 -12.14 4.77 -5.80
N VAL A 26 -11.65 3.70 -5.17
CA VAL A 26 -10.22 3.36 -5.19
C VAL A 26 -9.74 2.99 -6.60
N LEU A 27 -10.53 2.20 -7.37
CA LEU A 27 -10.21 1.90 -8.77
C LEU A 27 -10.15 3.17 -9.64
N ILE A 28 -11.09 4.10 -9.45
CA ILE A 28 -11.09 5.40 -10.15
C ILE A 28 -9.86 6.21 -9.76
N ALA A 29 -9.48 6.22 -8.49
CA ALA A 29 -8.31 6.94 -8.00
C ALA A 29 -6.98 6.39 -8.55
N LEU A 30 -6.91 5.08 -8.82
CA LEU A 30 -5.75 4.43 -9.44
C LEU A 30 -5.73 4.54 -10.97
N ALA A 31 -6.84 4.94 -11.60
CA ALA A 31 -6.94 5.02 -13.06
C ALA A 31 -5.90 5.98 -13.69
N PRO A 32 -5.61 7.19 -13.16
CA PRO A 32 -4.58 8.06 -13.72
C PRO A 32 -3.19 7.41 -13.76
N ALA A 33 -2.80 6.73 -12.67
CA ALA A 33 -1.52 6.02 -12.60
C ALA A 33 -1.48 4.82 -13.56
N SER A 34 -2.60 4.10 -13.71
CA SER A 34 -2.73 2.97 -14.64
C SER A 34 -2.63 3.42 -16.09
N ILE A 35 -3.32 4.50 -16.47
CA ILE A 35 -3.29 5.07 -17.82
C ILE A 35 -1.88 5.56 -18.15
N PHE A 36 -1.22 6.25 -17.23
CA PHE A 36 0.15 6.70 -17.42
C PHE A 36 1.12 5.52 -17.52
N GLY A 37 0.94 4.47 -16.71
CA GLY A 37 1.73 3.24 -16.81
C GLY A 37 1.57 2.56 -18.17
N ILE A 38 0.35 2.50 -18.73
CA ILE A 38 0.12 1.98 -20.08
C ILE A 38 0.80 2.87 -21.14
N TYR A 39 0.73 4.18 -20.98
CA TYR A 39 1.42 5.12 -21.90
C TYR A 39 2.93 4.93 -21.90
N ASN A 40 3.53 4.71 -20.72
CA ASN A 40 4.98 4.62 -20.53
C ASN A 40 5.55 3.24 -20.89
N PHE A 41 4.85 2.16 -20.56
CA PHE A 41 5.30 0.76 -20.75
C PHE A 41 4.55 0.00 -21.86
N GLY A 42 3.63 0.68 -22.56
CA GLY A 42 2.93 0.12 -23.70
C GLY A 42 1.95 -1.01 -23.37
N ILE A 43 1.71 -1.86 -24.37
CA ILE A 43 0.73 -2.94 -24.33
C ILE A 43 1.02 -3.98 -23.22
N GLN A 44 2.27 -4.16 -22.84
CA GLN A 44 2.67 -5.08 -21.80
C GLN A 44 2.05 -4.68 -20.45
N ALA A 45 2.06 -3.40 -20.10
CA ALA A 45 1.42 -2.90 -18.89
C ALA A 45 -0.11 -3.12 -18.91
N LEU A 46 -0.75 -2.90 -20.05
CA LEU A 46 -2.19 -3.16 -20.21
C LEU A 46 -2.53 -4.64 -19.96
N ILE A 47 -1.73 -5.54 -20.54
CA ILE A 47 -1.91 -6.99 -20.36
C ILE A 47 -1.79 -7.34 -18.86
N ARG A 48 -0.79 -6.79 -18.13
CA ARG A 48 -0.61 -7.02 -16.68
C ARG A 48 -1.83 -6.56 -15.88
N ILE A 49 -2.32 -5.36 -16.16
CA ILE A 49 -3.48 -4.80 -15.47
C ILE A 49 -4.72 -5.68 -15.69
N ILE A 50 -4.97 -6.11 -16.93
CA ILE A 50 -6.12 -6.98 -17.23
C ILE A 50 -5.97 -8.34 -16.56
N VAL A 51 -4.79 -8.98 -16.69
CA VAL A 51 -4.50 -10.29 -16.09
C VAL A 51 -4.64 -10.22 -14.57
N GLY A 52 -4.02 -9.23 -13.92
CA GLY A 52 -4.10 -9.06 -12.47
C GLY A 52 -5.54 -8.97 -11.96
N ILE A 53 -6.36 -8.11 -12.59
CA ILE A 53 -7.78 -7.95 -12.22
C ILE A 53 -8.55 -9.25 -12.45
N VAL A 54 -8.48 -9.82 -13.66
CA VAL A 54 -9.26 -11.01 -14.03
C VAL A 54 -8.87 -12.22 -13.18
N VAL A 55 -7.58 -12.47 -12.98
CA VAL A 55 -7.11 -13.62 -12.19
C VAL A 55 -7.49 -13.48 -10.72
N CYS A 56 -7.37 -12.29 -10.13
CA CYS A 56 -7.79 -12.09 -8.74
C CYS A 56 -9.30 -12.30 -8.57
N MET A 57 -10.14 -11.73 -9.45
CA MET A 57 -11.58 -11.93 -9.40
C MET A 57 -11.98 -13.40 -9.64
N ALA A 58 -11.34 -14.06 -10.61
CA ALA A 58 -11.60 -15.48 -10.88
C ALA A 58 -11.17 -16.38 -9.71
N SER A 59 -10.00 -16.12 -9.10
CA SER A 59 -9.51 -16.88 -7.94
C SER A 59 -10.45 -16.75 -6.75
N GLU A 60 -11.01 -15.57 -6.51
CA GLU A 60 -12.02 -15.34 -5.47
C GLU A 60 -13.29 -16.11 -5.74
N ALA A 61 -13.86 -15.98 -6.96
CA ALA A 61 -15.07 -16.69 -7.37
C ALA A 61 -14.92 -18.20 -7.26
N VAL A 62 -13.81 -18.75 -7.74
CA VAL A 62 -13.51 -20.19 -7.71
C VAL A 62 -13.42 -20.68 -6.28
N TYR A 63 -12.69 -19.98 -5.40
CA TYR A 63 -12.57 -20.36 -4.00
C TYR A 63 -13.93 -20.36 -3.29
N GLU A 64 -14.71 -19.26 -3.45
CA GLU A 64 -16.02 -19.13 -2.83
C GLU A 64 -17.01 -20.22 -3.32
N TYR A 65 -16.96 -20.55 -4.60
CA TYR A 65 -17.76 -21.63 -5.18
C TYR A 65 -17.41 -22.99 -4.55
N PHE A 66 -16.12 -23.36 -4.49
CA PHE A 66 -15.70 -24.65 -3.92
C PHE A 66 -15.94 -24.74 -2.40
N MET A 67 -15.84 -23.63 -1.70
CA MET A 67 -16.10 -23.58 -0.26
C MET A 67 -17.59 -23.38 0.09
N HIS A 68 -18.48 -23.40 -0.91
CA HIS A 68 -19.92 -23.16 -0.75
C HIS A 68 -20.25 -21.86 0.00
N LYS A 69 -19.40 -20.83 -0.16
CA LYS A 69 -19.62 -19.50 0.40
C LYS A 69 -20.48 -18.66 -0.53
N LYS A 70 -21.06 -17.58 0.02
CA LYS A 70 -21.73 -16.57 -0.79
C LYS A 70 -20.73 -15.89 -1.70
N ILE A 71 -21.02 -15.82 -3.00
CA ILE A 71 -20.15 -15.14 -3.97
C ILE A 71 -20.15 -13.64 -3.72
N THR A 72 -18.98 -13.07 -3.39
CA THR A 72 -18.80 -11.65 -3.02
C THR A 72 -17.96 -10.87 -4.03
N VAL A 73 -17.60 -11.47 -5.16
CA VAL A 73 -16.75 -10.87 -6.21
C VAL A 73 -17.21 -9.48 -6.67
N MET A 74 -18.52 -9.20 -6.58
CA MET A 74 -19.10 -7.89 -6.96
C MET A 74 -18.76 -6.75 -6.00
N ASP A 75 -18.11 -7.01 -4.86
CA ASP A 75 -17.63 -5.96 -3.95
C ASP A 75 -16.40 -5.23 -4.50
N LEU A 76 -15.81 -5.70 -5.61
CA LEU A 76 -14.65 -5.16 -6.32
C LEU A 76 -13.33 -5.18 -5.52
N SER A 77 -13.30 -5.77 -4.35
CA SER A 77 -12.08 -5.81 -3.53
C SER A 77 -10.96 -6.66 -4.16
N ALA A 78 -11.32 -7.77 -4.83
CA ALA A 78 -10.37 -8.56 -5.61
C ALA A 78 -9.84 -7.80 -6.83
N ALA A 79 -10.69 -6.99 -7.47
CA ALA A 79 -10.26 -6.14 -8.59
C ALA A 79 -9.24 -5.09 -8.14
N VAL A 80 -9.47 -4.44 -6.99
CA VAL A 80 -8.49 -3.50 -6.39
C VAL A 80 -7.18 -4.22 -6.08
N THR A 81 -7.23 -5.41 -5.46
CA THR A 81 -6.05 -6.20 -5.16
C THR A 81 -5.27 -6.54 -6.42
N GLY A 82 -5.95 -7.02 -7.47
CA GLY A 82 -5.34 -7.35 -8.76
C GLY A 82 -4.70 -6.14 -9.44
N LEU A 83 -5.38 -4.99 -9.44
CA LEU A 83 -4.83 -3.75 -9.97
C LEU A 83 -3.59 -3.29 -9.18
N LEU A 84 -3.62 -3.34 -7.85
CA LEU A 84 -2.48 -2.99 -7.02
C LEU A 84 -1.30 -3.95 -7.24
N ILE A 85 -1.52 -5.25 -7.44
CA ILE A 85 -0.46 -6.20 -7.80
C ILE A 85 0.16 -5.81 -9.14
N ALA A 86 -0.67 -5.62 -10.18
CA ALA A 86 -0.21 -5.24 -11.51
C ALA A 86 0.61 -3.93 -11.51
N LEU A 87 0.20 -2.94 -10.72
CA LEU A 87 0.93 -1.69 -10.56
C LEU A 87 2.26 -1.84 -9.80
N ASN A 88 2.43 -2.91 -9.04
CA ASN A 88 3.62 -3.18 -8.21
C ASN A 88 4.61 -4.18 -8.82
N ILE A 89 4.40 -4.61 -10.05
CA ILE A 89 5.29 -5.52 -10.77
C ILE A 89 5.93 -4.83 -11.99
N PRO A 90 7.11 -5.29 -12.44
CA PRO A 90 7.71 -4.80 -13.69
C PRO A 90 6.87 -5.24 -14.90
N SER A 91 6.83 -4.40 -15.92
CA SER A 91 6.15 -4.70 -17.19
C SER A 91 6.71 -5.93 -17.92
N THR A 92 7.98 -6.25 -17.67
CA THR A 92 8.72 -7.38 -18.27
C THR A 92 8.45 -8.74 -17.61
N LEU A 93 7.79 -8.76 -16.43
CA LEU A 93 7.53 -9.99 -15.69
C LEU A 93 6.71 -10.98 -16.54
N ASN A 94 7.01 -12.27 -16.50
CA ASN A 94 6.21 -13.28 -17.18
C ASN A 94 4.81 -13.38 -16.57
N VAL A 95 3.78 -13.48 -17.42
CA VAL A 95 2.35 -13.61 -17.00
C VAL A 95 2.14 -14.76 -16.01
N GLY A 96 2.87 -15.86 -16.17
CA GLY A 96 2.76 -17.00 -15.26
C GLY A 96 3.11 -16.66 -13.82
N PHE A 97 4.14 -15.86 -13.58
CA PHE A 97 4.52 -15.42 -12.23
C PHE A 97 3.49 -14.47 -11.63
N GLU A 98 2.94 -13.58 -12.44
CA GLU A 98 1.85 -12.70 -12.03
C GLU A 98 0.61 -13.48 -11.58
N ILE A 99 0.21 -14.49 -12.36
CA ILE A 99 -0.91 -15.39 -12.01
C ILE A 99 -0.65 -16.06 -10.66
N VAL A 100 0.54 -16.61 -10.43
CA VAL A 100 0.92 -17.23 -9.15
C VAL A 100 0.82 -16.21 -8.01
N GLY A 101 1.30 -14.99 -8.19
CA GLY A 101 1.18 -13.92 -7.20
C GLY A 101 -0.27 -13.55 -6.89
N CYS A 102 -1.12 -13.42 -7.91
CA CYS A 102 -2.56 -13.11 -7.75
C CYS A 102 -3.30 -14.22 -7.00
N VAL A 103 -3.07 -15.49 -7.35
CA VAL A 103 -3.66 -16.65 -6.66
C VAL A 103 -3.20 -16.70 -5.20
N PHE A 104 -1.90 -16.46 -4.94
CA PHE A 104 -1.36 -16.37 -3.58
C PHE A 104 -2.06 -15.27 -2.77
N ALA A 105 -2.18 -14.05 -3.32
CA ALA A 105 -2.83 -12.92 -2.66
C ALA A 105 -4.27 -13.22 -2.26
N ILE A 106 -5.05 -13.76 -3.20
CA ILE A 106 -6.48 -13.95 -2.97
C ILE A 106 -6.76 -15.19 -2.13
N ILE A 107 -6.18 -16.34 -2.48
CA ILE A 107 -6.48 -17.58 -1.76
C ILE A 107 -5.82 -17.58 -0.39
N ILE A 108 -4.49 -17.40 -0.34
CA ILE A 108 -3.74 -17.60 0.92
C ILE A 108 -3.89 -16.40 1.85
N VAL A 109 -3.73 -15.17 1.36
CA VAL A 109 -3.71 -14.00 2.24
C VAL A 109 -5.09 -13.47 2.57
N LYS A 110 -6.08 -13.58 1.64
CA LYS A 110 -7.42 -13.02 1.84
C LYS A 110 -8.44 -14.09 2.23
N GLN A 111 -8.64 -15.11 1.40
CA GLN A 111 -9.77 -16.04 1.54
C GLN A 111 -9.61 -17.09 2.65
N LEU A 112 -8.40 -17.59 2.90
CA LEU A 112 -8.15 -18.54 4.00
C LEU A 112 -8.38 -17.92 5.37
N PHE A 113 -8.20 -16.61 5.53
CA PHE A 113 -8.46 -15.90 6.79
C PHE A 113 -9.92 -15.44 6.96
N GLY A 114 -10.78 -15.65 5.97
CA GLY A 114 -12.22 -15.37 6.08
C GLY A 114 -12.77 -14.40 5.03
N GLY A 115 -11.95 -13.89 4.13
CA GLY A 115 -12.33 -12.97 3.07
C GLY A 115 -12.15 -11.51 3.44
N ILE A 116 -12.98 -10.63 2.86
CA ILE A 116 -12.86 -9.19 3.07
C ILE A 116 -13.00 -8.83 4.56
N GLY A 117 -12.10 -8.00 5.06
CA GLY A 117 -12.14 -7.54 6.45
C GLY A 117 -11.44 -8.44 7.46
N GLN A 118 -10.96 -9.62 7.08
CA GLN A 118 -10.31 -10.59 7.98
C GLN A 118 -8.82 -10.81 7.67
N ASN A 119 -8.30 -10.20 6.63
CA ASN A 119 -6.90 -10.30 6.28
C ASN A 119 -5.99 -9.57 7.30
N PHE A 120 -4.93 -10.23 7.74
CA PHE A 120 -3.99 -9.69 8.73
C PHE A 120 -2.89 -8.81 8.10
N MET A 121 -2.74 -8.84 6.79
CA MET A 121 -1.83 -7.98 6.02
C MET A 121 -2.46 -7.63 4.67
N ASN A 122 -1.91 -6.60 4.02
CA ASN A 122 -2.35 -6.20 2.68
C ASN A 122 -2.01 -7.29 1.65
N PRO A 123 -3.03 -7.89 0.96
CA PRO A 123 -2.80 -9.02 0.07
C PRO A 123 -1.97 -8.68 -1.16
N ALA A 124 -2.07 -7.46 -1.70
CA ALA A 124 -1.27 -7.04 -2.85
C ALA A 124 0.22 -6.93 -2.50
N LEU A 125 0.54 -6.38 -1.33
CA LEU A 125 1.93 -6.29 -0.85
C LEU A 125 2.49 -7.67 -0.48
N ALA A 126 1.68 -8.52 0.13
CA ALA A 126 2.09 -9.89 0.43
C ALA A 126 2.46 -10.66 -0.84
N ALA A 127 1.67 -10.52 -1.92
CA ALA A 127 2.00 -11.10 -3.22
C ALA A 127 3.29 -10.52 -3.81
N ARG A 128 3.47 -9.20 -3.73
CA ARG A 128 4.73 -8.57 -4.18
C ARG A 128 5.94 -9.12 -3.44
N CYS A 129 5.88 -9.20 -2.12
CA CYS A 129 6.98 -9.74 -1.31
C CYS A 129 7.23 -11.21 -1.60
N PHE A 130 6.17 -12.02 -1.77
CA PHE A 130 6.29 -13.41 -2.19
C PHE A 130 6.99 -13.53 -3.54
N LEU A 131 6.58 -12.74 -4.55
CA LEU A 131 7.21 -12.75 -5.86
C LEU A 131 8.66 -12.26 -5.83
N LEU A 132 8.98 -11.24 -5.01
CA LEU A 132 10.35 -10.76 -4.84
C LEU A 132 11.28 -11.83 -4.22
N ILE A 133 10.78 -12.63 -3.30
CA ILE A 133 11.56 -13.69 -2.67
C ILE A 133 11.69 -14.91 -3.58
N ALA A 134 10.57 -15.33 -4.20
CA ALA A 134 10.53 -16.53 -5.03
C ALA A 134 11.17 -16.35 -6.42
N TYR A 135 11.03 -15.17 -7.00
CA TYR A 135 11.42 -14.84 -8.37
C TYR A 135 12.22 -13.53 -8.46
N THR A 136 13.25 -13.39 -7.65
CA THR A 136 14.05 -12.16 -7.50
C THR A 136 14.55 -11.61 -8.83
N GLY A 137 15.15 -12.44 -9.68
CA GLY A 137 15.71 -12.01 -10.97
C GLY A 137 14.67 -11.35 -11.89
N PRO A 138 13.55 -12.03 -12.23
CA PRO A 138 12.48 -11.43 -13.02
C PRO A 138 11.82 -10.19 -12.39
N MET A 139 11.73 -10.13 -11.05
CA MET A 139 11.10 -9.00 -10.33
C MET A 139 12.00 -7.75 -10.23
N THR A 140 13.29 -7.90 -10.43
CA THR A 140 14.28 -6.79 -10.39
C THR A 140 14.74 -6.37 -11.78
N ASN A 141 14.20 -6.97 -12.83
CA ASN A 141 14.53 -6.61 -14.20
C ASN A 141 13.58 -5.53 -14.72
N PHE A 142 14.04 -4.27 -14.75
CA PHE A 142 13.27 -3.10 -15.16
C PHE A 142 13.62 -2.61 -16.58
N VAL A 143 13.91 -3.52 -17.50
CA VAL A 143 14.17 -3.17 -18.89
C VAL A 143 12.85 -2.83 -19.57
N CYS A 144 12.72 -1.60 -20.10
CA CYS A 144 11.63 -1.23 -20.98
C CYS A 144 12.18 -0.54 -22.23
N ASP A 145 11.38 -0.53 -23.32
CA ASP A 145 11.82 -0.01 -24.62
C ASP A 145 12.21 1.48 -24.58
N ALA A 146 11.62 2.25 -23.67
CA ALA A 146 11.88 3.68 -23.54
C ALA A 146 13.02 4.01 -22.54
N TYR A 147 13.21 3.17 -21.51
CA TYR A 147 14.16 3.45 -20.43
C TYR A 147 14.77 2.11 -19.95
N SER A 148 15.98 1.80 -20.39
CA SER A 148 16.74 0.66 -19.86
C SER A 148 17.77 1.14 -18.85
N GLY A 149 17.70 0.62 -17.62
CA GLY A 149 18.66 1.00 -16.58
C GLY A 149 18.18 0.66 -15.18
N ALA A 150 19.02 0.94 -14.20
CA ALA A 150 18.67 0.80 -12.80
C ALA A 150 17.53 1.76 -12.43
N THR A 151 16.71 1.38 -11.46
CA THR A 151 15.67 2.27 -10.93
C THR A 151 16.32 3.51 -10.28
N PRO A 152 15.66 4.69 -10.30
CA PRO A 152 16.17 5.88 -9.63
C PRO A 152 16.66 5.62 -8.22
N LEU A 153 15.91 4.81 -7.48
CA LEU A 153 16.23 4.48 -6.10
C LEU A 153 17.48 3.58 -5.97
N ALA A 154 17.71 2.68 -6.94
CA ALA A 154 18.93 1.87 -6.96
C ALA A 154 20.19 2.71 -7.24
N ILE A 155 20.04 3.79 -8.01
CA ILE A 155 21.14 4.74 -8.29
C ILE A 155 21.41 5.63 -7.07
N LEU A 156 20.35 6.09 -6.38
CA LEU A 156 20.44 6.96 -5.20
C LEU A 156 20.96 6.25 -3.95
N LYS A 157 20.88 4.93 -3.91
CA LYS A 157 21.26 4.15 -2.73
C LYS A 157 22.72 4.35 -2.37
N PRO A 158 23.07 4.69 -1.09
CA PRO A 158 24.44 4.83 -0.65
C PRO A 158 25.24 3.54 -0.90
N GLY A 159 26.40 3.67 -1.55
CA GLY A 159 27.26 2.51 -1.87
C GLY A 159 26.79 1.68 -3.09
N SER A 160 25.89 2.19 -3.91
CA SER A 160 25.51 1.51 -5.16
C SER A 160 26.67 1.51 -6.15
N GLU A 161 27.03 0.33 -6.67
CA GLU A 161 28.08 0.14 -7.70
C GLU A 161 27.58 0.45 -9.12
N VAL A 162 26.49 1.20 -9.29
CA VAL A 162 25.96 1.54 -10.62
C VAL A 162 26.84 2.62 -11.25
N VAL A 163 27.96 2.19 -11.83
CA VAL A 163 28.94 3.05 -12.46
C VAL A 163 28.37 3.61 -13.77
N GLY A 164 28.40 4.93 -13.92
CA GLY A 164 28.12 5.61 -15.22
C GLY A 164 26.68 6.07 -15.44
N GLN A 165 25.77 5.88 -14.50
CA GLN A 165 24.41 6.45 -14.60
C GLN A 165 24.27 7.65 -13.63
N THR A 166 23.88 8.80 -14.19
CA THR A 166 23.54 9.98 -13.37
C THR A 166 22.16 9.82 -12.77
N ALA A 167 21.99 10.20 -11.51
CA ALA A 167 20.67 10.22 -10.87
C ALA A 167 19.70 11.07 -11.71
N PRO A 168 18.48 10.56 -11.98
CA PRO A 168 17.49 11.33 -12.74
C PRO A 168 17.14 12.62 -11.99
N THR A 169 16.84 13.66 -12.73
CA THR A 169 16.43 14.94 -12.14
C THR A 169 15.09 14.77 -11.40
N LEU A 170 14.89 15.57 -10.34
CA LEU A 170 13.63 15.55 -9.58
C LEU A 170 12.40 15.69 -10.50
N LEU A 171 12.50 16.54 -11.52
CA LEU A 171 11.44 16.79 -12.47
C LEU A 171 11.10 15.55 -13.32
N THR A 172 12.10 14.78 -13.75
CA THR A 172 11.88 13.53 -14.49
C THR A 172 11.23 12.46 -13.63
N MET A 173 11.59 12.38 -12.33
CA MET A 173 10.96 11.48 -11.37
C MET A 173 9.51 11.89 -11.07
N PHE A 174 9.25 13.20 -10.97
CA PHE A 174 7.92 13.72 -10.69
C PHE A 174 6.95 13.48 -11.85
N ILE A 175 7.41 13.68 -13.10
CA ILE A 175 6.61 13.39 -14.31
C ILE A 175 6.47 11.88 -14.54
N GLY A 176 7.51 11.08 -14.23
CA GLY A 176 7.49 9.64 -14.36
C GLY A 176 8.23 9.08 -15.57
N LYS A 177 9.18 9.83 -16.13
CA LYS A 177 10.05 9.35 -17.23
C LYS A 177 11.27 8.61 -16.66
N THR A 178 11.02 7.51 -15.95
CA THR A 178 12.04 6.71 -15.24
C THR A 178 11.72 5.23 -15.36
N SER A 179 12.75 4.38 -15.27
CA SER A 179 12.59 2.93 -15.14
C SER A 179 12.02 2.58 -13.75
N GLY A 180 11.13 1.60 -13.69
CA GLY A 180 10.51 1.16 -12.44
C GLY A 180 9.32 0.23 -12.66
N VAL A 181 8.54 -0.03 -11.63
CA VAL A 181 7.29 -0.77 -11.76
C VAL A 181 6.18 0.11 -12.34
N ILE A 182 5.15 -0.53 -12.89
CA ILE A 182 4.12 0.14 -13.70
C ILE A 182 3.46 1.33 -12.97
N GLY A 183 3.17 1.20 -11.68
CA GLY A 183 2.44 2.19 -10.88
C GLY A 183 3.29 3.20 -10.11
N GLU A 184 4.62 3.06 -10.11
CA GLU A 184 5.51 3.96 -9.33
C GLU A 184 6.07 5.12 -10.12
N THR A 185 5.89 5.13 -11.44
CA THR A 185 6.63 6.02 -12.32
C THR A 185 6.22 7.48 -12.18
N SER A 186 4.92 7.79 -12.10
CA SER A 186 4.44 9.19 -12.05
C SER A 186 3.87 9.56 -10.68
N VAL A 187 4.61 10.39 -9.95
CA VAL A 187 4.15 10.98 -8.68
C VAL A 187 2.91 11.86 -8.89
N ILE A 188 2.83 12.61 -9.99
CA ILE A 188 1.67 13.47 -10.30
C ILE A 188 0.39 12.65 -10.40
N CYS A 189 0.40 11.57 -11.16
CA CYS A 189 -0.79 10.73 -11.35
C CYS A 189 -1.25 10.09 -10.04
N LEU A 190 -0.31 9.65 -9.19
CA LEU A 190 -0.61 9.13 -7.87
C LEU A 190 -1.19 10.20 -6.94
N LEU A 191 -0.66 11.41 -6.96
CA LEU A 191 -1.19 12.52 -6.15
C LEU A 191 -2.59 12.95 -6.59
N ILE A 192 -2.90 12.95 -7.88
CA ILE A 192 -4.27 13.21 -8.40
C ILE A 192 -5.24 12.18 -7.80
N GLY A 193 -4.90 10.89 -7.83
CA GLY A 193 -5.71 9.85 -7.23
C GLY A 193 -5.82 9.97 -5.71
N ALA A 194 -4.72 10.31 -5.02
CA ALA A 194 -4.71 10.54 -3.59
C ALA A 194 -5.62 11.72 -3.18
N ILE A 195 -5.55 12.83 -3.89
CA ILE A 195 -6.43 14.00 -3.66
C ILE A 195 -7.89 13.60 -3.85
N TYR A 196 -8.22 12.83 -4.88
CA TYR A 196 -9.58 12.33 -5.09
C TYR A 196 -10.09 11.55 -3.88
N LEU A 197 -9.29 10.59 -3.34
CA LEU A 197 -9.68 9.79 -2.18
C LEU A 197 -9.84 10.64 -0.91
N VAL A 198 -9.01 11.66 -0.72
CA VAL A 198 -9.10 12.59 0.41
C VAL A 198 -10.36 13.46 0.33
N VAL A 199 -10.66 14.02 -0.86
CA VAL A 199 -11.87 14.84 -1.09
C VAL A 199 -13.13 14.00 -0.87
N ARG A 200 -13.13 12.75 -1.32
CA ARG A 200 -14.21 11.78 -1.08
C ARG A 200 -14.27 11.29 0.38
N LYS A 201 -13.33 11.71 1.25
CA LYS A 201 -13.22 11.29 2.66
C LYS A 201 -13.07 9.77 2.85
N ILE A 202 -12.56 9.06 1.83
CA ILE A 202 -12.30 7.62 1.88
C ILE A 202 -11.05 7.37 2.72
N ILE A 203 -10.00 8.17 2.56
CA ILE A 203 -8.77 8.07 3.35
C ILE A 203 -8.56 9.29 4.23
N SER A 204 -7.91 9.09 5.38
CA SER A 204 -7.47 10.17 6.25
C SER A 204 -6.00 10.50 6.01
N LEU A 205 -5.64 11.78 6.00
CA LEU A 205 -4.26 12.22 5.79
C LEU A 205 -3.30 11.87 6.95
N ARG A 206 -3.81 11.35 8.08
CA ARG A 206 -2.97 11.05 9.26
C ARG A 206 -1.86 10.05 8.98
N ILE A 207 -2.18 8.94 8.31
CA ILE A 207 -1.19 7.91 7.96
C ILE A 207 -0.21 8.43 6.91
N PRO A 208 -0.63 8.94 5.74
CA PRO A 208 0.31 9.42 4.73
C PRO A 208 1.23 10.54 5.23
N LEU A 209 0.67 11.54 5.95
CA LEU A 209 1.48 12.66 6.44
C LEU A 209 2.48 12.24 7.52
N SER A 210 2.08 11.40 8.49
CA SER A 210 3.00 10.90 9.51
C SER A 210 4.06 9.98 8.91
N TYR A 211 3.70 9.15 7.92
CA TYR A 211 4.62 8.26 7.22
C TYR A 211 5.68 9.05 6.43
N ILE A 212 5.22 9.88 5.49
CA ILE A 212 6.13 10.67 4.63
C ILE A 212 6.92 11.67 5.47
N GLY A 213 6.29 12.32 6.45
CA GLY A 213 6.95 13.27 7.33
C GLY A 213 8.07 12.66 8.16
N THR A 214 7.83 11.50 8.78
CA THR A 214 8.87 10.79 9.55
C THR A 214 9.99 10.31 8.63
N PHE A 215 9.68 9.76 7.48
CA PHE A 215 10.67 9.33 6.50
C PHE A 215 11.53 10.51 6.01
N ALA A 216 10.89 11.64 5.67
CA ALA A 216 11.58 12.86 5.23
C ALA A 216 12.56 13.39 6.28
N VAL A 217 12.11 13.47 7.54
CA VAL A 217 12.96 13.92 8.66
C VAL A 217 14.17 12.99 8.86
N LEU A 218 13.94 11.67 8.82
CA LEU A 218 15.01 10.69 8.99
C LEU A 218 16.02 10.71 7.85
N ILE A 219 15.58 10.81 6.60
CA ILE A 219 16.47 10.98 5.44
C ILE A 219 17.27 12.27 5.56
N PHE A 220 16.60 13.39 5.84
CA PHE A 220 17.26 14.70 5.94
C PHE A 220 18.36 14.74 7.01
N LEU A 221 18.14 14.09 8.16
CA LEU A 221 19.08 14.12 9.27
C LEU A 221 20.13 13.01 9.22
N PHE A 222 19.78 11.82 8.75
CA PHE A 222 20.58 10.61 8.94
C PHE A 222 21.01 9.90 7.65
N ALA A 223 20.71 10.44 6.44
CA ALA A 223 21.13 9.79 5.20
C ALA A 223 22.66 9.78 5.09
N PRO A 224 23.31 8.61 4.94
CA PRO A 224 24.76 8.53 4.85
C PRO A 224 25.29 9.27 3.61
N GLY A 225 26.17 10.23 3.78
CA GLY A 225 26.77 11.02 2.69
C GLY A 225 25.91 12.15 2.13
N HIS A 226 24.62 12.27 2.51
CA HIS A 226 23.66 13.28 2.02
C HIS A 226 22.89 13.95 3.18
N GLN A 227 23.54 14.14 4.32
CA GLN A 227 22.96 14.83 5.46
C GLN A 227 22.65 16.28 5.11
N PHE A 228 21.47 16.76 5.51
CA PHE A 228 20.95 18.10 5.23
C PHE A 228 20.79 18.44 3.74
N ASP A 229 20.73 17.43 2.87
CA ASP A 229 20.45 17.60 1.44
C ASP A 229 18.96 17.45 1.17
N ALA A 230 18.29 18.59 0.95
CA ALA A 230 16.85 18.62 0.65
C ALA A 230 16.53 18.03 -0.73
N MET A 231 17.47 18.13 -1.70
CA MET A 231 17.25 17.56 -3.03
C MET A 231 17.25 16.03 -2.98
N TYR A 232 18.23 15.44 -2.28
CA TYR A 232 18.28 14.00 -2.05
C TYR A 232 17.05 13.51 -1.32
N MET A 233 16.60 14.21 -0.27
CA MET A 233 15.37 13.87 0.45
C MET A 233 14.15 13.84 -0.47
N LEU A 234 13.98 14.85 -1.34
CA LEU A 234 12.86 14.90 -2.29
C LEU A 234 12.95 13.80 -3.34
N GLN A 235 14.13 13.47 -3.83
CA GLN A 235 14.34 12.36 -4.77
C GLN A 235 13.98 11.01 -4.12
N GLU A 236 14.37 10.79 -2.85
CA GLU A 236 14.00 9.60 -2.09
C GLU A 236 12.48 9.48 -1.83
N ILE A 237 11.79 10.61 -1.63
CA ILE A 237 10.32 10.62 -1.49
C ILE A 237 9.64 10.31 -2.82
N CYS A 238 10.13 10.90 -3.92
CA CYS A 238 9.56 10.70 -5.25
C CYS A 238 9.97 9.35 -5.87
N GLY A 239 11.06 8.75 -5.38
CA GLY A 239 11.57 7.47 -5.87
C GLY A 239 10.91 6.28 -5.23
N GLY A 240 10.71 5.22 -6.03
CA GLY A 240 10.11 3.96 -5.57
C GLY A 240 8.66 4.12 -5.13
N GLY A 241 8.09 3.06 -4.61
CA GLY A 241 6.68 2.95 -4.23
C GLY A 241 6.23 3.71 -2.99
N LEU A 242 6.97 4.71 -2.49
CA LEU A 242 6.61 5.41 -1.24
C LEU A 242 5.24 6.10 -1.35
N ILE A 243 5.00 6.86 -2.41
CA ILE A 243 3.74 7.59 -2.61
C ILE A 243 2.57 6.61 -2.82
N LEU A 244 2.75 5.60 -3.67
CA LEU A 244 1.75 4.55 -3.87
C LEU A 244 1.48 3.81 -2.55
N GLY A 245 2.53 3.42 -1.83
CA GLY A 245 2.44 2.75 -0.54
C GLY A 245 1.74 3.58 0.52
N ALA A 246 2.09 4.86 0.66
CA ALA A 246 1.56 5.74 1.70
C ALA A 246 0.08 6.07 1.52
N PHE A 247 -0.38 6.31 0.29
CA PHE A 247 -1.75 6.76 0.02
C PHE A 247 -2.72 5.63 -0.31
N PHE A 248 -2.27 4.52 -0.93
CA PHE A 248 -3.18 3.48 -1.43
C PHE A 248 -3.03 2.14 -0.72
N MET A 249 -1.89 1.87 -0.07
CA MET A 249 -1.64 0.57 0.55
C MET A 249 -1.60 0.62 2.07
N ALA A 250 -0.97 1.64 2.66
CA ALA A 250 -0.91 1.81 4.10
C ALA A 250 -2.23 2.33 4.70
N THR A 251 -3.11 2.89 3.87
CA THR A 251 -4.44 3.39 4.27
C THR A 251 -5.55 2.36 4.12
N ASP A 252 -5.24 1.11 3.86
CA ASP A 252 -6.22 0.02 3.80
C ASP A 252 -6.98 -0.10 5.13
N TYR A 253 -8.31 -0.15 5.06
CA TYR A 253 -9.18 -0.15 6.25
C TYR A 253 -8.98 -1.35 7.16
N VAL A 254 -8.62 -2.49 6.58
CA VAL A 254 -8.52 -3.76 7.31
C VAL A 254 -7.22 -3.86 8.08
N THR A 255 -6.13 -3.40 7.46
CA THR A 255 -4.77 -3.62 7.94
C THR A 255 -4.14 -2.39 8.60
N SER A 256 -4.93 -1.30 8.78
CA SER A 256 -4.49 -0.09 9.49
C SER A 256 -5.25 0.14 10.79
N PRO A 257 -4.66 0.83 11.79
CA PRO A 257 -5.32 1.12 13.06
C PRO A 257 -6.59 1.97 12.90
N ILE A 258 -7.61 1.66 13.72
CA ILE A 258 -8.88 2.40 13.71
C ILE A 258 -8.73 3.74 14.42
N THR A 259 -7.97 3.77 15.53
CA THR A 259 -7.86 4.96 16.40
C THR A 259 -7.04 6.08 15.75
N PRO A 260 -7.42 7.35 15.96
CA PRO A 260 -6.69 8.49 15.40
C PRO A 260 -5.21 8.53 15.83
N ASN A 261 -4.92 8.24 17.10
CA ASN A 261 -3.56 8.19 17.62
C ASN A 261 -2.81 6.95 17.11
N GLY A 262 -3.52 5.82 16.96
CA GLY A 262 -2.95 4.61 16.35
C GLY A 262 -2.47 4.85 14.93
N LYS A 263 -3.23 5.61 14.14
CA LYS A 263 -2.85 6.00 12.77
C LYS A 263 -1.55 6.82 12.73
N LEU A 264 -1.35 7.73 13.68
CA LEU A 264 -0.12 8.51 13.77
C LEU A 264 1.08 7.63 14.15
N VAL A 265 0.92 6.79 15.18
CA VAL A 265 1.98 5.84 15.61
C VAL A 265 2.34 4.89 14.48
N PHE A 266 1.33 4.34 13.81
CA PHE A 266 1.51 3.46 12.65
C PHE A 266 2.30 4.14 11.54
N GLY A 267 1.96 5.38 11.18
CA GLY A 267 2.70 6.14 10.16
C GLY A 267 4.14 6.45 10.56
N VAL A 268 4.40 6.77 11.83
CA VAL A 268 5.77 6.96 12.35
C VAL A 268 6.57 5.67 12.27
N CYS A 269 6.00 4.53 12.66
CA CYS A 269 6.65 3.22 12.54
C CYS A 269 6.97 2.88 11.07
N LEU A 270 6.03 3.15 10.15
CA LEU A 270 6.23 2.97 8.71
C LEU A 270 7.41 3.80 8.20
N GLY A 271 7.47 5.10 8.55
CA GLY A 271 8.55 5.99 8.13
C GLY A 271 9.92 5.52 8.63
N LEU A 272 9.99 5.11 9.88
CA LEU A 272 11.22 4.60 10.49
C LEU A 272 11.68 3.30 9.83
N LEU A 273 10.79 2.32 9.65
CA LEU A 273 11.14 1.05 9.02
C LEU A 273 11.53 1.21 7.55
N THR A 274 10.81 2.07 6.81
CA THR A 274 11.17 2.34 5.41
C THR A 274 12.54 2.98 5.31
N PHE A 275 12.89 3.92 6.20
CA PHE A 275 14.22 4.51 6.28
C PHE A 275 15.27 3.42 6.53
N ILE A 276 15.07 2.56 7.53
CA ILE A 276 16.03 1.49 7.86
C ILE A 276 16.20 0.54 6.67
N PHE A 277 15.12 0.11 6.03
CA PHE A 277 15.21 -0.83 4.92
C PHE A 277 15.87 -0.22 3.67
N ARG A 278 15.64 1.06 3.38
CA ARG A 278 16.27 1.72 2.23
C ARG A 278 17.76 2.00 2.45
N MET A 279 18.13 2.48 3.64
CA MET A 279 19.52 2.88 3.92
C MET A 279 20.42 1.69 4.25
N PHE A 280 19.91 0.71 5.01
CA PHE A 280 20.70 -0.41 5.53
C PHE A 280 20.32 -1.77 4.94
N GLY A 281 19.18 -1.87 4.29
CA GLY A 281 18.71 -3.13 3.67
C GLY A 281 19.45 -3.48 2.38
N GLY A 282 19.43 -4.76 1.99
CA GLY A 282 19.99 -5.23 0.72
C GLY A 282 19.24 -4.74 -0.53
N SER A 283 17.92 -4.53 -0.42
CA SER A 283 17.08 -4.00 -1.51
C SER A 283 16.98 -2.48 -1.45
N ALA A 284 16.90 -1.82 -2.61
CA ALA A 284 16.63 -0.38 -2.68
C ALA A 284 15.18 -0.05 -2.26
N GLU A 285 14.25 -0.99 -2.42
CA GLU A 285 12.84 -0.81 -2.12
C GLU A 285 12.48 -1.48 -0.79
N GLY A 286 12.16 -0.68 0.22
CA GLY A 286 11.78 -1.18 1.57
C GLY A 286 10.31 -1.00 1.91
N VAL A 287 9.52 -0.26 1.11
CA VAL A 287 8.14 0.14 1.43
C VAL A 287 7.22 -1.06 1.66
N SER A 288 7.27 -2.06 0.77
CA SER A 288 6.42 -3.25 0.86
C SER A 288 6.66 -4.03 2.16
N TYR A 289 7.92 -4.25 2.51
CA TYR A 289 8.31 -4.94 3.74
C TYR A 289 7.93 -4.14 4.98
N ALA A 290 8.14 -2.81 4.96
CA ALA A 290 7.75 -1.94 6.06
C ALA A 290 6.26 -1.98 6.34
N ILE A 291 5.42 -1.91 5.29
CA ILE A 291 3.97 -1.94 5.45
C ILE A 291 3.51 -3.30 5.99
N ILE A 292 3.99 -4.41 5.43
CA ILE A 292 3.63 -5.75 5.92
C ILE A 292 4.03 -5.92 7.39
N PHE A 293 5.25 -5.54 7.76
CA PHE A 293 5.70 -5.64 9.14
C PHE A 293 4.84 -4.78 10.08
N CYS A 294 4.53 -3.54 9.68
CA CYS A 294 3.67 -2.68 10.47
C CYS A 294 2.23 -3.20 10.56
N ASN A 295 1.69 -3.84 9.53
CA ASN A 295 0.38 -4.46 9.57
C ASN A 295 0.29 -5.52 10.67
N LEU A 296 1.37 -6.32 10.87
CA LEU A 296 1.44 -7.29 11.96
C LEU A 296 1.49 -6.63 13.35
N LEU A 297 1.99 -5.39 13.44
CA LEU A 297 2.04 -4.63 14.69
C LEU A 297 0.72 -3.92 15.03
N VAL A 298 -0.23 -3.82 14.11
CA VAL A 298 -1.50 -3.10 14.32
C VAL A 298 -2.23 -3.54 15.59
N PRO A 299 -2.39 -4.84 15.90
CA PRO A 299 -3.06 -5.26 17.13
C PRO A 299 -2.35 -4.79 18.40
N LEU A 300 -1.01 -4.66 18.37
CA LEU A 300 -0.23 -4.12 19.50
C LEU A 300 -0.41 -2.61 19.62
N ILE A 301 -0.37 -1.89 18.49
CA ILE A 301 -0.61 -0.45 18.46
C ILE A 301 -1.99 -0.10 18.99
N GLU A 302 -3.00 -0.86 18.60
CA GLU A 302 -4.37 -0.65 19.07
C GLU A 302 -4.52 -0.85 20.58
N ARG A 303 -3.90 -1.88 21.16
CA ARG A 303 -3.93 -2.10 22.62
C ARG A 303 -3.46 -0.89 23.42
N VAL A 304 -2.49 -0.15 22.90
CA VAL A 304 -1.92 1.05 23.57
C VAL A 304 -2.73 2.30 23.25
N THR A 305 -3.37 2.38 22.06
CA THR A 305 -4.01 3.61 21.57
C THR A 305 -5.52 3.65 21.72
N VAL A 306 -6.17 2.54 22.13
CA VAL A 306 -7.61 2.52 22.39
C VAL A 306 -7.95 3.48 23.54
N PRO A 307 -8.86 4.44 23.33
CA PRO A 307 -9.28 5.37 24.37
C PRO A 307 -9.97 4.63 25.52
N LYS A 308 -9.79 5.14 26.72
CA LYS A 308 -10.49 4.60 27.90
C LYS A 308 -12.00 4.72 27.70
N SER A 309 -12.73 3.65 28.07
CA SER A 309 -14.19 3.66 27.99
C SER A 309 -14.77 4.77 28.87
N PHE A 310 -15.86 5.39 28.38
CA PHE A 310 -16.59 6.41 29.14
C PHE A 310 -17.00 5.86 30.52
N GLY A 311 -16.83 6.65 31.57
CA GLY A 311 -17.22 6.27 32.95
C GLY A 311 -16.18 5.44 33.73
N LYS A 312 -15.10 4.96 33.15
CA LYS A 312 -13.99 4.36 33.92
C LYS A 312 -13.25 5.44 34.73
N ARG A 313 -13.47 5.49 36.06
CA ARG A 313 -12.62 6.28 36.97
C ARG A 313 -11.19 5.72 36.91
N LYS A 314 -10.19 6.62 36.97
CA LYS A 314 -8.81 6.20 37.25
C LYS A 314 -8.85 5.47 38.61
N PRO A 315 -8.21 4.28 38.73
CA PRO A 315 -8.04 3.70 40.08
C PRO A 315 -7.37 4.78 40.93
N GLU A 316 -8.02 5.13 42.04
CA GLU A 316 -7.39 5.99 43.05
C GLU A 316 -6.05 5.34 43.37
N LYS A 317 -4.96 6.11 43.23
CA LYS A 317 -3.69 5.68 43.81
C LYS A 317 -3.98 5.47 45.27
N LYS A 318 -4.02 4.20 45.71
CA LYS A 318 -4.02 3.90 47.16
C LYS A 318 -2.87 4.73 47.72
N ALA A 319 -3.23 5.71 48.54
CA ALA A 319 -2.25 6.41 49.33
C ALA A 319 -1.43 5.32 50.01
N LYS A 320 -0.14 5.27 49.79
CA LYS A 320 0.76 4.51 50.61
C LYS A 320 0.58 5.11 51.99
N GLU A 321 -0.22 4.45 52.82
CA GLU A 321 -0.18 4.68 54.25
C GLU A 321 1.26 4.50 54.66
N ALA A 322 1.84 5.60 55.14
CA ALA A 322 3.08 5.60 55.82
C ALA A 322 2.92 4.73 57.10
N ALA A 323 3.68 3.67 57.14
CA ALA A 323 4.05 2.99 58.38
C ALA A 323 5.57 3.07 58.50
#